data_4f60f8d84dca8f7a316338b8978033ab
#
_entry.id   4f60f8d84dca8f7a316338b8978033ab
#
_cell.length_a   1.000
_cell.length_b   1.000
_cell.length_c   1.000
_cell.angle_alpha   90.00
_cell.angle_beta   90.00
_cell.angle_gamma   90.00
#
_symmetry.space_group_name_H-M   'P 1'
#
loop_
_entity.id
_entity.type
_entity.pdbx_description
1 polymer ?
#
loop_
_entity_poly.entity_id
_entity_poly.type
_entity_poly.pdbx_seq_one_letter_code
_entity_poly.pdbx_strand_id
1 'polypeptide(L)'
;QRLEKLCEDALIKLSTVATDMMGVSGRAMIEALIAGERDPQVLAGLARGRMRVKHAALVEALTGRFDAHHAELARMLLDAYDSTDGQIRRLNERIETLIVALPAAQGVDAGGTTGPHAGTGPDALVLPALARLDEIPGIGAKTAQVILAEIGLDMTRFPTPAHLVSWARLSPRTVQSGPRHR
;
A
#
# COMPACT_ATOMS: atom_id res chain seq x y z
N GLN A 1 -2.57 13.67 6.54
CA GLN A 1 -2.99 15.08 6.37
C GLN A 1 -3.61 15.69 7.66
N ARG A 2 -4.67 15.09 8.27
CA ARG A 2 -5.31 15.69 9.47
C ARG A 2 -4.37 15.71 10.68
N LEU A 3 -3.68 14.61 10.95
CA LEU A 3 -2.71 14.50 12.03
C LEU A 3 -1.51 15.44 11.80
N GLU A 4 -1.07 15.58 10.55
CA GLU A 4 -0.01 16.51 10.16
C GLU A 4 -0.41 17.96 10.46
N LYS A 5 -1.61 18.38 10.04
CA LYS A 5 -2.13 19.71 10.37
C LYS A 5 -2.24 19.96 11.86
N LEU A 6 -2.67 18.95 12.64
CA LEU A 6 -2.72 19.07 14.08
C LEU A 6 -1.31 19.25 14.70
N CYS A 7 -0.32 18.53 14.20
CA CYS A 7 1.07 18.71 14.62
C CYS A 7 1.60 20.11 14.24
N GLU A 8 1.31 20.58 13.02
CA GLU A 8 1.70 21.92 12.57
C GLU A 8 1.07 23.04 13.43
N ASP A 9 -0.20 22.86 13.83
CA ASP A 9 -0.90 23.79 14.73
C ASP A 9 -0.20 23.85 16.10
N ALA A 10 0.29 22.70 16.58
CA ALA A 10 1.13 22.59 17.77
C ALA A 10 2.60 23.03 17.57
N LEU A 11 2.96 23.55 16.40
CA LEU A 11 4.32 23.88 15.97
C LEU A 11 5.27 22.66 15.91
N ILE A 12 4.74 21.45 15.86
CA ILE A 12 5.51 20.21 15.68
C ILE A 12 5.62 19.91 14.18
N LYS A 13 6.82 19.99 13.65
CA LYS A 13 7.11 19.85 12.21
C LYS A 13 7.65 18.46 11.84
N LEU A 14 7.12 17.42 12.46
CA LEU A 14 7.61 16.05 12.27
C LEU A 14 7.59 15.59 10.81
N SER A 15 6.61 16.03 10.01
CA SER A 15 6.48 15.71 8.58
C SER A 15 7.64 16.21 7.72
N THR A 16 8.35 17.24 8.14
CA THR A 16 9.53 17.76 7.41
C THR A 16 10.74 16.83 7.50
N VAL A 17 10.83 16.01 8.55
CA VAL A 17 11.93 15.08 8.80
C VAL A 17 11.53 13.62 8.51
N ALA A 18 10.31 13.26 8.90
CA ALA A 18 9.75 11.93 8.73
C ALA A 18 8.84 11.91 7.50
N THR A 19 9.25 11.20 6.45
CA THR A 19 8.44 11.02 5.23
C THR A 19 7.10 10.33 5.53
N ASP A 20 7.09 9.44 6.50
CA ASP A 20 5.91 8.74 6.98
C ASP A 20 5.76 8.94 8.50
N MET A 21 4.80 9.76 8.89
CA MET A 21 4.48 10.02 10.30
C MET A 21 3.82 8.81 10.99
N MET A 22 3.20 7.89 10.21
CA MET A 22 2.57 6.69 10.72
C MET A 22 3.51 5.48 10.74
N GLY A 23 4.73 5.62 10.20
CA GLY A 23 5.79 4.64 10.33
C GLY A 23 6.26 4.47 11.79
N VAL A 24 7.01 3.40 12.05
CA VAL A 24 7.40 2.96 13.41
C VAL A 24 7.94 4.10 14.29
N SER A 25 8.83 4.94 13.76
CA SER A 25 9.43 6.04 14.53
C SER A 25 8.48 7.21 14.73
N GLY A 26 7.80 7.64 13.67
CA GLY A 26 6.86 8.76 13.72
C GLY A 26 5.70 8.46 14.68
N ARG A 27 5.13 7.27 14.57
CA ARG A 27 4.06 6.80 15.44
C ARG A 27 4.49 6.77 16.91
N ALA A 28 5.67 6.22 17.20
CA ALA A 28 6.17 6.17 18.58
C ALA A 28 6.35 7.58 19.19
N MET A 29 6.81 8.55 18.39
CA MET A 29 6.95 9.95 18.84
C MET A 29 5.58 10.59 19.10
N ILE A 30 4.59 10.37 18.23
CA ILE A 30 3.23 10.89 18.41
C ILE A 30 2.56 10.25 19.64
N GLU A 31 2.70 8.96 19.83
CA GLU A 31 2.17 8.25 21.00
C GLU A 31 2.81 8.76 22.31
N ALA A 32 4.12 9.03 22.29
CA ALA A 32 4.79 9.62 23.45
C ALA A 32 4.31 11.07 23.73
N LEU A 33 4.09 11.88 22.69
CA LEU A 33 3.46 13.20 22.83
C LEU A 33 2.06 13.11 23.46
N ILE A 34 1.24 12.14 23.02
CA ILE A 34 -0.09 11.89 23.57
C ILE A 34 0.00 11.42 25.03
N ALA A 35 1.04 10.64 25.36
CA ALA A 35 1.28 10.16 26.73
C ALA A 35 1.81 11.25 27.69
N GLY A 36 2.10 12.44 27.17
CA GLY A 36 2.54 13.58 27.98
C GLY A 36 4.03 13.87 27.91
N GLU A 37 4.80 13.13 27.10
CA GLU A 37 6.22 13.47 26.87
C GLU A 37 6.34 14.80 26.10
N ARG A 38 7.24 15.68 26.57
CA ARG A 38 7.44 17.01 25.99
C ARG A 38 8.91 17.32 25.74
N ASP A 39 9.83 16.47 26.22
CA ASP A 39 11.26 16.67 25.96
C ASP A 39 11.58 16.25 24.52
N PRO A 40 11.99 17.18 23.65
CA PRO A 40 12.33 16.86 22.26
C PRO A 40 13.50 15.87 22.13
N GLN A 41 14.42 15.82 23.12
CA GLN A 41 15.54 14.88 23.14
C GLN A 41 15.03 13.45 23.37
N VAL A 42 14.15 13.27 24.33
CA VAL A 42 13.50 11.97 24.63
C VAL A 42 12.70 11.51 23.44
N LEU A 43 11.87 12.40 22.86
CA LEU A 43 11.07 12.11 21.68
C LEU A 43 11.93 11.70 20.48
N ALA A 44 12.99 12.47 20.18
CA ALA A 44 13.91 12.16 19.09
C ALA A 44 14.67 10.83 19.33
N GLY A 45 14.91 10.47 20.59
CA GLY A 45 15.49 9.19 20.98
C GLY A 45 14.66 7.95 20.60
N LEU A 46 13.36 8.13 20.34
CA LEU A 46 12.47 7.06 19.84
C LEU A 46 12.72 6.69 18.37
N ALA A 47 13.56 7.45 17.66
CA ALA A 47 13.88 7.18 16.27
C ALA A 47 14.54 5.81 16.08
N ARG A 48 14.11 5.08 15.04
CA ARG A 48 14.64 3.74 14.70
C ARG A 48 15.25 3.71 13.30
N GLY A 49 16.16 2.77 13.09
CA GLY A 49 16.80 2.56 11.80
C GLY A 49 17.47 3.83 11.25
N ARG A 50 17.23 4.12 9.98
CA ARG A 50 17.80 5.29 9.28
C ARG A 50 17.37 6.65 9.85
N MET A 51 16.30 6.70 10.64
CA MET A 51 15.84 7.95 11.23
C MET A 51 16.75 8.43 12.38
N ARG A 52 17.53 7.53 13.01
CA ARG A 52 18.48 7.87 14.07
C ARG A 52 19.52 8.90 13.67
N VAL A 53 19.98 8.87 12.41
CA VAL A 53 20.98 9.85 11.93
C VAL A 53 20.42 11.26 11.80
N LYS A 54 19.09 11.42 11.84
CA LYS A 54 18.40 12.70 11.79
C LYS A 54 18.06 13.27 13.17
N HIS A 55 18.70 12.77 14.25
CA HIS A 55 18.35 13.11 15.64
C HIS A 55 18.27 14.63 15.89
N ALA A 56 19.26 15.40 15.46
CA ALA A 56 19.26 16.85 15.64
C ALA A 56 18.08 17.54 14.96
N ALA A 57 17.77 17.14 13.70
CA ALA A 57 16.62 17.65 12.98
C ALA A 57 15.27 17.23 13.62
N LEU A 58 15.23 16.03 14.21
CA LEU A 58 14.05 15.57 14.96
C LEU A 58 13.83 16.39 16.24
N VAL A 59 14.90 16.71 16.98
CA VAL A 59 14.81 17.56 18.17
C VAL A 59 14.23 18.93 17.80
N GLU A 60 14.71 19.55 16.73
CA GLU A 60 14.17 20.82 16.24
C GLU A 60 12.70 20.67 15.82
N ALA A 61 12.37 19.65 15.03
CA ALA A 61 11.02 19.40 14.54
C ALA A 61 10.00 19.07 15.64
N LEU A 62 10.44 18.51 16.76
CA LEU A 62 9.61 18.12 17.90
C LEU A 62 9.53 19.21 18.98
N THR A 63 10.22 20.33 18.76
CA THR A 63 10.12 21.51 19.64
C THR A 63 8.89 22.32 19.28
N GLY A 64 7.84 22.25 20.12
CA GLY A 64 6.57 22.92 19.88
C GLY A 64 5.72 23.04 21.12
N ARG A 65 4.41 23.28 20.93
CA ARG A 65 3.41 23.48 21.99
C ARG A 65 2.32 22.43 21.90
N PHE A 66 2.68 21.19 22.16
CA PHE A 66 1.72 20.10 22.15
C PHE A 66 1.05 19.97 23.53
N ASP A 67 -0.15 20.47 23.70
CA ASP A 67 -0.91 20.47 24.94
C ASP A 67 -1.91 19.31 25.05
N ALA A 68 -2.74 19.32 26.11
CA ALA A 68 -3.73 18.26 26.35
C ALA A 68 -4.81 18.21 25.23
N HIS A 69 -5.19 19.35 24.66
CA HIS A 69 -6.17 19.41 23.57
C HIS A 69 -5.61 18.72 22.29
N HIS A 70 -4.36 19.00 21.96
CA HIS A 70 -3.69 18.33 20.84
C HIS A 70 -3.56 16.82 21.09
N ALA A 71 -3.27 16.42 22.35
CA ALA A 71 -3.17 15.01 22.71
C ALA A 71 -4.50 14.26 22.53
N GLU A 72 -5.61 14.87 22.94
CA GLU A 72 -6.95 14.30 22.77
C GLU A 72 -7.31 14.12 21.30
N LEU A 73 -7.15 15.18 20.48
CA LEU A 73 -7.42 15.12 19.06
C LEU A 73 -6.49 14.13 18.32
N ALA A 74 -5.20 14.09 18.67
CA ALA A 74 -4.25 13.14 18.09
C ALA A 74 -4.66 11.70 18.44
N ARG A 75 -5.10 11.41 19.65
CA ARG A 75 -5.61 10.08 20.04
C ARG A 75 -6.79 9.69 19.17
N MET A 76 -7.79 10.56 19.05
CA MET A 76 -8.97 10.30 18.22
C MET A 76 -8.59 10.01 16.75
N LEU A 77 -7.61 10.75 16.20
CA LEU A 77 -7.15 10.55 14.82
C LEU A 77 -6.38 9.22 14.67
N LEU A 78 -5.58 8.83 15.66
CA LEU A 78 -4.89 7.54 15.66
C LEU A 78 -5.88 6.38 15.76
N ASP A 79 -6.87 6.47 16.64
CA ASP A 79 -7.89 5.44 16.81
C ASP A 79 -8.71 5.25 15.53
N ALA A 80 -9.07 6.35 14.85
CA ALA A 80 -9.75 6.31 13.55
C ALA A 80 -8.87 5.68 12.46
N TYR A 81 -7.58 6.01 12.44
CA TYR A 81 -6.61 5.40 11.52
C TYR A 81 -6.50 3.89 11.76
N ASP A 82 -6.30 3.46 13.01
CA ASP A 82 -6.14 2.05 13.37
C ASP A 82 -7.40 1.23 13.06
N SER A 83 -8.57 1.81 13.32
CA SER A 83 -9.85 1.19 12.97
C SER A 83 -9.96 0.97 11.46
N THR A 84 -9.62 2.00 10.67
CA THR A 84 -9.68 1.93 9.20
C THR A 84 -8.65 0.94 8.65
N ASP A 85 -7.42 0.98 9.13
CA ASP A 85 -6.36 0.04 8.74
C ASP A 85 -6.75 -1.41 9.06
N GLY A 86 -7.34 -1.63 10.25
CA GLY A 86 -7.88 -2.93 10.63
C GLY A 86 -9.02 -3.41 9.73
N GLN A 87 -9.88 -2.50 9.25
CA GLN A 87 -10.92 -2.84 8.28
C GLN A 87 -10.33 -3.22 6.92
N ILE A 88 -9.34 -2.47 6.43
CA ILE A 88 -8.65 -2.76 5.17
C ILE A 88 -7.97 -4.14 5.24
N ARG A 89 -7.31 -4.46 6.34
CA ARG A 89 -6.69 -5.79 6.53
C ARG A 89 -7.71 -6.91 6.45
N ARG A 90 -8.82 -6.80 7.18
CA ARG A 90 -9.91 -7.81 7.14
C ARG A 90 -10.52 -7.98 5.75
N LEU A 91 -10.68 -6.88 5.00
CA LEU A 91 -11.18 -6.94 3.62
C LEU A 91 -10.18 -7.65 2.69
N ASN A 92 -8.89 -7.34 2.82
CA ASN A 92 -7.84 -8.01 2.04
C ASN A 92 -7.80 -9.52 2.32
N GLU A 93 -7.84 -9.93 3.58
CA GLU A 93 -7.92 -11.34 4.00
C GLU A 93 -9.17 -12.03 3.43
N ARG A 94 -10.32 -11.32 3.43
CA ARG A 94 -11.56 -11.84 2.86
C ARG A 94 -11.46 -11.99 1.35
N ILE A 95 -10.88 -11.03 0.64
CA ILE A 95 -10.64 -11.10 -0.81
C ILE A 95 -9.77 -12.30 -1.14
N GLU A 96 -8.67 -12.48 -0.42
CA GLU A 96 -7.77 -13.61 -0.61
C GLU A 96 -8.49 -14.95 -0.41
N THR A 97 -9.25 -15.08 0.67
CA THR A 97 -10.06 -16.27 0.94
C THR A 97 -11.05 -16.56 -0.19
N LEU A 98 -11.71 -15.53 -0.72
CA LEU A 98 -12.67 -15.70 -1.82
C LEU A 98 -11.99 -16.11 -3.12
N ILE A 99 -10.84 -15.53 -3.45
CA ILE A 99 -10.09 -15.89 -4.66
C ILE A 99 -9.59 -17.34 -4.55
N VAL A 100 -9.01 -17.72 -3.41
CA VAL A 100 -8.54 -19.09 -3.18
C VAL A 100 -9.67 -20.10 -3.25
N ALA A 101 -10.88 -19.74 -2.87
CA ALA A 101 -12.06 -20.60 -2.97
C ALA A 101 -12.59 -20.77 -4.39
N LEU A 102 -12.17 -19.97 -5.37
CA LEU A 102 -12.62 -20.09 -6.76
C LEU A 102 -11.90 -21.26 -7.45
N PRO A 103 -12.62 -22.30 -7.94
CA PRO A 103 -11.98 -23.43 -8.64
C PRO A 103 -11.14 -23.01 -9.85
N ALA A 104 -11.59 -21.98 -10.58
CA ALA A 104 -10.86 -21.43 -11.73
C ALA A 104 -9.55 -20.73 -11.36
N ALA A 105 -9.38 -20.32 -10.10
CA ALA A 105 -8.13 -19.72 -9.62
C ALA A 105 -7.06 -20.75 -9.24
N GLN A 106 -7.44 -22.03 -9.19
CA GLN A 106 -6.57 -23.15 -8.89
C GLN A 106 -6.04 -23.75 -10.19
N GLY A 107 -4.73 -24.01 -10.23
CA GLY A 107 -4.15 -24.73 -11.34
C GLY A 107 -4.08 -23.92 -12.64
N VAL A 108 -3.33 -22.82 -12.64
CA VAL A 108 -2.99 -22.03 -13.83
C VAL A 108 -1.57 -22.37 -14.29
N ASP A 109 -1.42 -22.82 -15.53
CA ASP A 109 -0.12 -23.12 -16.13
C ASP A 109 0.65 -21.82 -16.53
N ALA A 110 1.88 -21.97 -17.00
CA ALA A 110 2.72 -20.85 -17.45
C ALA A 110 2.14 -20.09 -18.64
N GLY A 111 1.24 -20.71 -19.41
CA GLY A 111 0.52 -20.09 -20.53
C GLY A 111 -0.76 -19.36 -20.10
N GLY A 112 -1.09 -19.36 -18.80
CA GLY A 112 -2.33 -18.80 -18.28
C GLY A 112 -3.58 -19.65 -18.56
N THR A 113 -3.41 -20.90 -18.98
CA THR A 113 -4.52 -21.82 -19.26
C THR A 113 -5.07 -22.35 -17.94
N THR A 114 -6.37 -22.27 -17.76
CA THR A 114 -7.09 -22.81 -16.61
C THR A 114 -7.92 -24.04 -17.00
N GLY A 115 -8.19 -24.91 -16.04
CA GLY A 115 -9.07 -26.05 -16.23
C GLY A 115 -8.34 -27.38 -16.53
N PRO A 116 -9.06 -28.38 -17.07
CA PRO A 116 -8.56 -29.77 -17.14
C PRO A 116 -7.34 -29.97 -18.07
N HIS A 117 -7.00 -28.98 -18.88
CA HIS A 117 -5.82 -29.01 -19.76
C HIS A 117 -4.63 -28.23 -19.21
N ALA A 118 -4.78 -27.53 -18.08
CA ALA A 118 -3.68 -26.87 -17.43
C ALA A 118 -2.65 -27.89 -16.93
N GLY A 119 -1.39 -27.70 -17.29
CA GLY A 119 -0.33 -28.58 -16.79
C GLY A 119 -0.21 -29.93 -17.49
N THR A 120 -0.66 -30.08 -18.73
CA THR A 120 -0.56 -31.34 -19.48
C THR A 120 0.85 -31.64 -20.03
N GLY A 121 1.82 -30.72 -19.91
CA GLY A 121 3.22 -30.94 -20.29
C GLY A 121 4.01 -31.59 -19.14
N PRO A 122 5.11 -32.33 -19.47
CA PRO A 122 5.93 -33.03 -18.47
C PRO A 122 6.59 -32.09 -17.44
N ASP A 123 6.74 -30.79 -17.76
CA ASP A 123 7.35 -29.75 -16.91
C ASP A 123 6.39 -28.60 -16.57
N ALA A 124 5.09 -28.79 -16.74
CA ALA A 124 4.12 -27.75 -16.50
C ALA A 124 3.91 -27.52 -14.99
N LEU A 125 4.54 -26.50 -14.45
CA LEU A 125 4.30 -26.06 -13.07
C LEU A 125 2.93 -25.37 -13.01
N VAL A 126 1.97 -26.04 -12.38
CA VAL A 126 0.62 -25.52 -12.16
C VAL A 126 0.59 -24.80 -10.82
N LEU A 127 0.30 -23.51 -10.83
CA LEU A 127 0.20 -22.65 -9.65
C LEU A 127 -1.19 -22.04 -9.54
N PRO A 128 -1.62 -21.69 -8.34
CA PRO A 128 -2.78 -20.80 -8.18
C PRO A 128 -2.57 -19.50 -8.93
N ALA A 129 -3.64 -18.90 -9.46
CA ALA A 129 -3.56 -17.68 -10.28
C ALA A 129 -2.86 -16.51 -9.57
N LEU A 130 -3.07 -16.36 -8.25
CA LEU A 130 -2.36 -15.36 -7.44
C LEU A 130 -0.85 -15.60 -7.42
N ALA A 131 -0.43 -16.85 -7.19
CA ALA A 131 0.98 -17.21 -7.14
C ALA A 131 1.63 -17.04 -8.52
N ARG A 132 0.90 -17.35 -9.60
CA ARG A 132 1.37 -17.15 -10.96
C ARG A 132 1.58 -15.68 -11.30
N LEU A 133 0.71 -14.79 -10.84
CA LEU A 133 0.89 -13.34 -11.03
C LEU A 133 2.01 -12.77 -10.16
N ASP A 134 2.22 -13.29 -8.96
CA ASP A 134 3.29 -12.86 -8.04
C ASP A 134 4.70 -13.19 -8.58
N GLU A 135 4.84 -14.16 -9.50
CA GLU A 135 6.10 -14.42 -10.18
C GLU A 135 6.57 -13.27 -11.09
N ILE A 136 5.66 -12.38 -11.48
CA ILE A 136 5.98 -11.24 -12.35
C ILE A 136 6.68 -10.15 -11.53
N PRO A 137 7.92 -9.75 -11.86
CA PRO A 137 8.62 -8.70 -11.14
C PRO A 137 7.80 -7.42 -11.03
N GLY A 138 7.58 -6.96 -9.78
CA GLY A 138 6.78 -5.77 -9.49
C GLY A 138 5.29 -6.02 -9.25
N ILE A 139 4.79 -7.23 -9.44
CA ILE A 139 3.44 -7.62 -9.05
C ILE A 139 3.54 -8.41 -7.74
N GLY A 140 3.13 -7.81 -6.63
CA GLY A 140 2.99 -8.52 -5.36
C GLY A 140 1.54 -8.96 -5.13
N ALA A 141 1.30 -9.75 -4.07
CA ALA A 141 0.01 -10.38 -3.78
C ALA A 141 -1.20 -9.42 -3.88
N LYS A 142 -1.11 -8.21 -3.34
CA LYS A 142 -2.21 -7.22 -3.43
C LYS A 142 -2.49 -6.78 -4.86
N THR A 143 -1.44 -6.55 -5.66
CA THR A 143 -1.58 -6.17 -7.06
C THR A 143 -2.19 -7.32 -7.85
N ALA A 144 -1.77 -8.55 -7.60
CA ALA A 144 -2.34 -9.75 -8.19
C ALA A 144 -3.84 -9.89 -7.87
N GLN A 145 -4.26 -9.65 -6.63
CA GLN A 145 -5.66 -9.64 -6.22
C GLN A 145 -6.48 -8.60 -7.00
N VAL A 146 -5.96 -7.37 -7.12
CA VAL A 146 -6.63 -6.30 -7.89
C VAL A 146 -6.74 -6.68 -9.36
N ILE A 147 -5.67 -7.19 -9.97
CA ILE A 147 -5.69 -7.64 -11.36
C ILE A 147 -6.79 -8.70 -11.57
N LEU A 148 -6.84 -9.73 -10.72
CA LEU A 148 -7.86 -10.78 -10.84
C LEU A 148 -9.27 -10.26 -10.60
N ALA A 149 -9.46 -9.31 -9.69
CA ALA A 149 -10.77 -8.71 -9.44
C ALA A 149 -11.27 -7.90 -10.65
N GLU A 150 -10.37 -7.21 -11.35
CA GLU A 150 -10.71 -6.34 -12.49
C GLU A 150 -10.92 -7.14 -13.80
N ILE A 151 -10.00 -8.05 -14.12
CA ILE A 151 -10.05 -8.77 -15.40
C ILE A 151 -10.78 -10.10 -15.31
N GLY A 152 -10.92 -10.66 -14.11
CA GLY A 152 -11.47 -12.01 -13.90
C GLY A 152 -10.47 -13.11 -14.27
N LEU A 153 -10.95 -14.34 -14.25
CA LEU A 153 -10.17 -15.54 -14.59
C LEU A 153 -10.48 -16.06 -16.00
N ASP A 154 -11.56 -15.57 -16.61
CA ASP A 154 -11.95 -15.96 -17.97
C ASP A 154 -11.24 -15.12 -19.02
N MET A 155 -10.10 -15.62 -19.50
CA MET A 155 -9.31 -14.97 -20.54
C MET A 155 -9.91 -15.06 -21.95
N THR A 156 -11.00 -15.83 -22.16
CA THR A 156 -11.70 -15.87 -23.47
C THR A 156 -12.29 -14.51 -23.84
N ARG A 157 -12.51 -13.64 -22.84
CA ARG A 157 -12.93 -12.23 -23.03
C ARG A 157 -11.89 -11.39 -23.77
N PHE A 158 -10.63 -11.82 -23.80
CA PHE A 158 -9.52 -11.13 -24.43
C PHE A 158 -8.86 -12.05 -25.46
N PRO A 159 -9.36 -12.08 -26.72
CA PRO A 159 -8.89 -13.02 -27.77
C PRO A 159 -7.37 -12.93 -28.03
N THR A 160 -6.76 -11.79 -27.77
CA THR A 160 -5.31 -11.60 -27.86
C THR A 160 -4.81 -10.71 -26.72
N PRO A 161 -3.51 -10.77 -26.36
CA PRO A 161 -2.91 -9.86 -25.39
C PRO A 161 -3.14 -8.38 -25.70
N ALA A 162 -3.20 -8.01 -26.99
CA ALA A 162 -3.46 -6.65 -27.42
C ALA A 162 -4.86 -6.15 -27.01
N HIS A 163 -5.86 -7.03 -26.96
CA HIS A 163 -7.20 -6.67 -26.47
C HIS A 163 -7.16 -6.34 -24.97
N LEU A 164 -6.44 -7.11 -24.16
CA LEU A 164 -6.28 -6.82 -22.73
C LEU A 164 -5.52 -5.50 -22.53
N VAL A 165 -4.42 -5.28 -23.24
CA VAL A 165 -3.61 -4.04 -23.19
C VAL A 165 -4.47 -2.83 -23.56
N SER A 166 -5.31 -2.95 -24.60
CA SER A 166 -6.23 -1.89 -25.04
C SER A 166 -7.31 -1.62 -23.98
N TRP A 167 -7.91 -2.67 -23.42
CA TRP A 167 -8.92 -2.57 -22.37
C TRP A 167 -8.33 -1.89 -21.12
N ALA A 168 -7.12 -2.27 -20.70
CA ALA A 168 -6.40 -1.68 -19.57
C ALA A 168 -5.90 -0.25 -19.85
N ARG A 169 -6.15 0.29 -21.05
CA ARG A 169 -5.66 1.61 -21.50
C ARG A 169 -4.14 1.76 -21.46
N LEU A 170 -3.42 0.66 -21.60
CA LEU A 170 -1.96 0.63 -21.67
C LEU A 170 -1.44 0.76 -23.10
N SER A 171 -2.34 0.74 -24.10
CA SER A 171 -1.97 0.98 -25.50
C SER A 171 -1.49 2.42 -25.69
N PRO A 172 -0.44 2.65 -26.49
CA PRO A 172 -0.01 4.00 -26.83
C PRO A 172 -1.17 4.79 -27.44
N ARG A 173 -1.42 5.97 -26.90
CA ARG A 173 -2.46 6.86 -27.40
C ARG A 173 -1.84 7.82 -28.40
N THR A 174 -2.34 7.81 -29.63
CA THR A 174 -1.96 8.82 -30.61
C THR A 174 -2.62 10.14 -30.24
N VAL A 175 -1.81 11.15 -29.89
CA VAL A 175 -2.29 12.52 -29.68
C VAL A 175 -1.89 13.30 -30.92
N GLN A 176 -2.90 13.69 -31.72
CA GLN A 176 -2.71 14.54 -32.89
C GLN A 176 -3.18 15.95 -32.57
N SER A 177 -2.28 16.91 -32.63
CA SER A 177 -2.62 18.34 -32.63
C SER A 177 -2.11 18.95 -33.93
N GLY A 178 -3.00 19.30 -34.83
CA GLY A 178 -2.67 19.82 -36.16
C GLY A 178 -2.21 18.72 -37.16
N PRO A 179 -1.57 19.10 -38.27
CA PRO A 179 -1.22 18.18 -39.37
C PRO A 179 0.00 17.28 -39.06
N ARG A 180 0.64 17.39 -37.88
CA ARG A 180 1.79 16.57 -37.47
C ARG A 180 1.40 15.53 -36.45
N HIS A 181 1.64 14.27 -36.76
CA HIS A 181 1.59 13.17 -35.79
C HIS A 181 2.80 13.26 -34.85
N ARG A 182 2.56 13.12 -33.57
CA ARG A 182 3.58 12.88 -32.56
C ARG A 182 3.36 11.52 -31.93
#